data_bca738ff1374c400feafc98ac65d8e58
#
_entry.id   bca738ff1374c400feafc98ac65d8e58
#
_cell.length_a   1.000
_cell.length_b   1.000
_cell.length_c   1.000
_cell.angle_alpha   90.00
_cell.angle_beta   90.00
_cell.angle_gamma   90.00
#
_symmetry.space_group_name_H-M   'P 1'
#
loop_
_entity.id
_entity.type
_entity.pdbx_description
1 polymer ?
#
loop_
_entity_poly.entity_id
_entity_poly.type
_entity_poly.pdbx_seq_one_letter_code
_entity_poly.pdbx_strand_id
1 'polypeptide(L)'
;MRALILEKLDAIEAEHGVRILYACESGSRGWGFASQDSDYDVRFIYCHRRDWYLTVGEPRDVIELPINDVLDINGWDLRKALQLMRKSNPKLLEWLSSPIVYREDAGTMTQFRALAEKSYVPQACLYHYLQMARGNFRD
;
A
#
# COMPACT_ATOMS: atom_id res chain seq x y z
N MET A 1 11.11 -12.47 11.27
CA MET A 1 10.58 -11.91 10.00
C MET A 1 10.38 -10.40 10.04
N ARG A 2 9.85 -9.86 11.12
CA ARG A 2 9.68 -8.39 11.23
C ARG A 2 10.99 -7.62 11.04
N ALA A 3 12.07 -8.08 11.64
CA ALA A 3 13.38 -7.45 11.48
C ALA A 3 13.85 -7.44 10.03
N LEU A 4 13.63 -8.54 9.30
CA LEU A 4 13.98 -8.63 7.89
C LEU A 4 13.12 -7.68 7.05
N ILE A 5 11.83 -7.56 7.35
CA ILE A 5 10.93 -6.64 6.65
C ILE A 5 11.41 -5.20 6.84
N LEU A 6 11.73 -4.80 8.07
CA LEU A 6 12.22 -3.46 8.35
C LEU A 6 13.55 -3.18 7.63
N GLU A 7 14.44 -4.16 7.59
CA GLU A 7 15.70 -4.05 6.84
C GLU A 7 15.43 -3.84 5.34
N LYS A 8 14.49 -4.58 4.77
CA LYS A 8 14.11 -4.43 3.36
C LYS A 8 13.52 -3.06 3.09
N LEU A 9 12.68 -2.54 3.97
CA LEU A 9 12.10 -1.20 3.84
C LEU A 9 13.20 -0.12 3.88
N ASP A 10 14.18 -0.26 4.76
CA ASP A 10 15.31 0.67 4.82
C ASP A 10 16.13 0.63 3.53
N ALA A 11 16.33 -0.56 2.97
CA ALA A 11 17.05 -0.74 1.71
C ALA A 11 16.30 -0.07 0.54
N ILE A 12 14.99 -0.18 0.51
CA ILE A 12 14.14 0.47 -0.50
C ILE A 12 14.30 1.99 -0.43
N GLU A 13 14.27 2.56 0.76
CA GLU A 13 14.46 4.01 0.95
C GLU A 13 15.81 4.46 0.41
N ALA A 14 16.86 3.73 0.71
CA ALA A 14 18.21 4.06 0.26
C ALA A 14 18.37 3.90 -1.25
N GLU A 15 17.88 2.80 -1.81
CA GLU A 15 18.02 2.48 -3.23
C GLU A 15 17.22 3.40 -4.14
N HIS A 16 16.00 3.72 -3.74
CA HIS A 16 15.08 4.52 -4.57
C HIS A 16 15.05 6.00 -4.22
N GLY A 17 15.74 6.42 -3.15
CA GLY A 17 15.72 7.80 -2.72
C GLY A 17 14.35 8.27 -2.27
N VAL A 18 13.59 7.42 -1.61
CA VAL A 18 12.23 7.68 -1.16
C VAL A 18 12.14 7.59 0.36
N ARG A 19 11.04 8.11 0.90
CA ARG A 19 10.70 7.97 2.30
C ARG A 19 9.41 7.14 2.41
N ILE A 20 9.45 6.09 3.19
CA ILE A 20 8.27 5.26 3.44
C ILE A 20 7.45 5.91 4.56
N LEU A 21 6.18 6.21 4.25
CA LEU A 21 5.26 6.86 5.18
C LEU A 21 4.44 5.87 5.96
N TYR A 22 4.18 4.70 5.38
CA TYR A 22 3.33 3.66 5.96
C TYR A 22 3.70 2.32 5.36
N ALA A 23 3.76 1.28 6.17
CA ALA A 23 3.93 -0.08 5.70
C ALA A 23 3.13 -1.03 6.58
N CYS A 24 2.42 -1.96 5.96
CA CYS A 24 1.53 -2.88 6.65
C CYS A 24 1.59 -4.28 6.06
N GLU A 25 1.00 -5.21 6.77
CA GLU A 25 0.70 -6.55 6.27
C GLU A 25 -0.68 -6.53 5.61
N SER A 26 -0.76 -6.84 4.32
CA SER A 26 -2.03 -6.82 3.58
C SER A 26 -2.60 -8.21 3.31
N GLY A 27 -1.81 -9.26 3.54
CA GLY A 27 -2.24 -10.64 3.29
C GLY A 27 -3.01 -11.24 4.46
N SER A 28 -3.19 -12.56 4.39
CA SER A 28 -3.95 -13.32 5.38
C SER A 28 -3.45 -13.13 6.81
N ARG A 29 -2.16 -12.88 7.00
CA ARG A 29 -1.57 -12.64 8.33
C ARG A 29 -2.16 -11.39 9.00
N GLY A 30 -2.45 -10.35 8.21
CA GLY A 30 -3.05 -9.13 8.72
C GLY A 30 -4.45 -9.35 9.25
N TRP A 31 -5.17 -10.30 8.70
CA TRP A 31 -6.59 -10.55 9.02
C TRP A 31 -6.82 -11.77 9.90
N GLY A 32 -5.75 -12.37 10.44
CA GLY A 32 -5.87 -13.47 11.39
C GLY A 32 -6.17 -14.85 10.79
N PHE A 33 -6.04 -14.99 9.47
CA PHE A 33 -6.27 -16.26 8.77
C PHE A 33 -4.98 -17.00 8.43
N ALA A 34 -3.85 -16.50 8.92
CA ALA A 34 -2.55 -17.03 8.56
C ALA A 34 -2.29 -18.39 9.19
N SER A 35 -1.70 -19.31 8.40
CA SER A 35 -1.03 -20.50 8.88
C SER A 35 0.48 -20.21 8.99
N GLN A 36 1.25 -21.17 9.52
CA GLN A 36 2.71 -21.03 9.59
C GLN A 36 3.35 -20.91 8.20
N ASP A 37 2.70 -21.47 7.18
CA ASP A 37 3.20 -21.50 5.81
C ASP A 37 2.71 -20.33 4.97
N SER A 38 1.94 -19.40 5.56
CA SER A 38 1.44 -18.24 4.83
C SER A 38 2.57 -17.28 4.49
N ASP A 39 2.54 -16.73 3.27
CA ASP A 39 3.47 -15.72 2.83
C ASP A 39 3.26 -14.41 3.59
N TYR A 40 4.28 -13.58 3.57
CA TYR A 40 4.19 -12.21 4.08
C TYR A 40 3.96 -11.28 2.88
N ASP A 41 2.84 -10.56 2.92
CA ASP A 41 2.45 -9.59 1.89
C ASP A 41 2.58 -8.19 2.45
N VAL A 42 3.76 -7.60 2.26
CA VAL A 42 4.06 -6.25 2.76
C VAL A 42 3.69 -5.24 1.71
N ARG A 43 2.91 -4.25 2.11
CA ARG A 43 2.48 -3.16 1.24
C ARG A 43 2.84 -1.84 1.90
N PHE A 44 3.31 -0.89 1.10
CA PHE A 44 3.77 0.38 1.65
C PHE A 44 3.39 1.57 0.76
N ILE A 45 3.33 2.75 1.40
CA ILE A 45 3.11 4.04 0.73
C ILE A 45 4.39 4.85 0.96
N TYR A 46 4.93 5.40 -0.11
CA TYR A 46 6.16 6.17 -0.08
C TYR A 46 6.01 7.51 -0.79
N CYS A 47 6.91 8.43 -0.50
CA CYS A 47 6.98 9.69 -1.24
C CYS A 47 8.41 9.95 -1.72
N HIS A 48 8.50 10.64 -2.83
CA HIS A 48 9.76 11.16 -3.37
C HIS A 48 10.04 12.56 -2.84
N ARG A 49 11.22 13.09 -3.16
CA ARG A 49 11.51 14.51 -2.98
C ARG A 49 10.62 15.32 -3.92
N ARG A 50 10.34 16.57 -3.53
CA ARG A 50 9.44 17.46 -4.28
C ARG A 50 9.77 17.54 -5.75
N ASP A 51 11.05 17.61 -6.12
CA ASP A 51 11.49 17.77 -7.51
C ASP A 51 11.04 16.63 -8.43
N TRP A 52 10.91 15.42 -7.88
CA TRP A 52 10.42 14.27 -8.63
C TRP A 52 9.01 14.51 -9.19
N TYR A 53 8.15 15.18 -8.38
CA TYR A 53 6.76 15.47 -8.78
C TYR A 53 6.64 16.61 -9.79
N LEU A 54 7.69 17.41 -9.95
CA LEU A 54 7.71 18.53 -10.87
C LEU A 54 8.25 18.16 -12.25
N THR A 55 8.57 16.90 -12.46
CA THR A 55 9.10 16.40 -13.73
C THR A 55 7.98 16.33 -14.78
N VAL A 56 8.32 16.70 -16.02
CA VAL A 56 7.43 16.51 -17.17
C VAL A 56 7.45 15.03 -17.54
N GLY A 57 6.28 14.43 -17.70
CA GLY A 57 6.15 13.01 -18.01
C GLY A 57 5.48 12.27 -16.86
N GLU A 58 5.35 10.96 -17.00
CA GLU A 58 4.70 10.10 -16.02
C GLU A 58 5.69 9.05 -15.52
N PRO A 59 6.54 9.40 -14.50
CA PRO A 59 7.43 8.41 -13.92
C PRO A 59 6.64 7.30 -13.23
N ARG A 60 7.27 6.15 -13.09
CA ARG A 60 6.65 4.98 -12.48
C ARG A 60 6.29 5.28 -11.02
N ASP A 61 5.04 5.01 -10.65
CA ASP A 61 4.48 5.32 -9.32
C ASP A 61 4.31 4.10 -8.41
N VAL A 62 4.97 3.01 -8.74
CA VAL A 62 4.99 1.78 -7.94
C VAL A 62 6.44 1.30 -7.77
N ILE A 63 6.71 0.67 -6.64
CA ILE A 63 7.95 -0.05 -6.38
C ILE A 63 7.57 -1.49 -6.11
N GLU A 64 8.12 -2.42 -6.89
CA GLU A 64 7.88 -3.84 -6.76
C GLU A 64 9.22 -4.55 -6.61
N LEU A 65 9.38 -5.32 -5.53
CA LEU A 65 10.55 -6.18 -5.39
C LEU A 65 10.27 -7.55 -6.01
N PRO A 66 11.31 -8.24 -6.48
CA PRO A 66 11.14 -9.62 -6.94
C PRO A 66 10.52 -10.47 -5.84
N ILE A 67 9.46 -11.22 -6.20
CA ILE A 67 8.77 -12.12 -5.27
C ILE A 67 9.69 -13.29 -4.94
N ASN A 68 9.82 -13.58 -3.65
CA ASN A 68 10.43 -14.84 -3.23
C ASN A 68 9.37 -15.74 -2.59
N ASP A 69 9.76 -16.94 -2.14
CA ASP A 69 8.83 -17.94 -1.66
C ASP A 69 8.09 -17.57 -0.38
N VAL A 70 8.53 -16.52 0.33
CA VAL A 70 8.01 -16.18 1.66
C VAL A 70 7.57 -14.73 1.76
N LEU A 71 8.14 -13.84 0.94
CA LEU A 71 8.00 -12.41 1.12
C LEU A 71 7.69 -11.71 -0.20
N ASP A 72 6.57 -10.97 -0.21
CA ASP A 72 6.14 -10.15 -1.33
C ASP A 72 6.03 -8.71 -0.84
N ILE A 73 6.85 -7.82 -1.40
CA ILE A 73 6.92 -6.41 -0.98
C ILE A 73 6.64 -5.50 -2.18
N ASN A 74 5.58 -4.72 -2.09
CA ASN A 74 5.19 -3.76 -3.12
C ASN A 74 4.70 -2.47 -2.49
N GLY A 75 4.91 -1.36 -3.18
CA GLY A 75 4.47 -0.07 -2.68
C GLY A 75 3.93 0.85 -3.76
N TRP A 76 3.15 1.83 -3.31
CA TRP A 76 2.58 2.89 -4.13
C TRP A 76 3.17 4.24 -3.74
N ASP A 77 3.49 5.05 -4.76
CA ASP A 77 3.81 6.45 -4.53
C ASP A 77 2.61 7.18 -3.89
N LEU A 78 2.90 8.16 -3.06
CA LEU A 78 1.88 8.95 -2.38
C LEU A 78 0.83 9.51 -3.35
N ARG A 79 1.24 10.00 -4.52
CA ARG A 79 0.31 10.54 -5.50
C ARG A 79 -0.64 9.47 -6.03
N LYS A 80 -0.13 8.26 -6.30
CA LYS A 80 -0.97 7.13 -6.69
C LYS A 80 -1.95 6.78 -5.57
N ALA A 81 -1.48 6.70 -4.33
CA ALA A 81 -2.35 6.41 -3.18
C ALA A 81 -3.45 7.46 -3.03
N LEU A 82 -3.14 8.74 -3.22
CA LEU A 82 -4.15 9.81 -3.17
C LEU A 82 -5.17 9.70 -4.32
N GLN A 83 -4.73 9.31 -5.51
CA GLN A 83 -5.65 9.06 -6.63
C GLN A 83 -6.59 7.91 -6.34
N LEU A 84 -6.08 6.83 -5.74
CA LEU A 84 -6.89 5.68 -5.34
C LEU A 84 -7.85 6.04 -4.20
N MET A 85 -7.40 6.87 -3.27
CA MET A 85 -8.25 7.41 -2.19
C MET A 85 -9.46 8.16 -2.77
N ARG A 86 -9.22 9.01 -3.76
CA ARG A 86 -10.30 9.79 -4.39
C ARG A 86 -11.35 8.89 -5.03
N LYS A 87 -10.96 7.70 -5.47
CA LYS A 87 -11.87 6.72 -6.09
C LYS A 87 -12.48 5.75 -5.08
N SER A 88 -12.19 5.91 -3.79
CA SER A 88 -12.60 4.98 -2.73
C SER A 88 -12.16 3.54 -3.02
N ASN A 89 -10.91 3.38 -3.47
CA ASN A 89 -10.38 2.07 -3.83
C ASN A 89 -10.33 1.15 -2.61
N PRO A 90 -10.95 -0.05 -2.67
CA PRO A 90 -11.01 -0.95 -1.51
C PRO A 90 -9.64 -1.48 -1.06
N LYS A 91 -8.70 -1.69 -1.97
CA LYS A 91 -7.35 -2.15 -1.62
C LYS A 91 -6.64 -1.14 -0.70
N LEU A 92 -6.71 0.14 -1.03
CA LEU A 92 -6.13 1.18 -0.19
C LEU A 92 -6.78 1.19 1.19
N LEU A 93 -8.11 1.07 1.25
CA LEU A 93 -8.84 1.04 2.51
C LEU A 93 -8.45 -0.19 3.35
N GLU A 94 -8.24 -1.33 2.72
CA GLU A 94 -7.75 -2.53 3.40
C GLU A 94 -6.35 -2.31 3.99
N TRP A 95 -5.43 -1.68 3.25
CA TRP A 95 -4.10 -1.37 3.77
C TRP A 95 -4.19 -0.48 5.00
N LEU A 96 -5.01 0.57 4.95
CA LEU A 96 -5.16 1.50 6.05
C LEU A 96 -5.80 0.87 7.29
N SER A 97 -6.52 -0.23 7.11
CA SER A 97 -7.22 -0.95 8.17
C SER A 97 -6.42 -2.14 8.71
N SER A 98 -5.24 -2.42 8.16
CA SER A 98 -4.46 -3.57 8.60
C SER A 98 -4.12 -3.47 10.09
N PRO A 99 -4.32 -4.54 10.86
CA PRO A 99 -3.93 -4.56 12.27
C PRO A 99 -2.41 -4.71 12.49
N ILE A 100 -1.68 -5.09 11.43
CA ILE A 100 -0.22 -5.24 11.52
C ILE A 100 0.45 -4.13 10.72
N VAL A 101 1.05 -3.19 11.44
CA VAL A 101 1.75 -2.04 10.88
C VAL A 101 3.25 -2.20 11.15
N TYR A 102 4.06 -2.17 10.11
CA TYR A 102 5.51 -2.29 10.22
C TYR A 102 6.19 -0.94 10.40
N ARG A 103 5.67 0.09 9.77
CA ARG A 103 6.22 1.44 9.83
C ARG A 103 5.11 2.46 9.59
N GLU A 104 5.17 3.59 10.32
CA GLU A 104 4.17 4.64 10.17
C GLU A 104 4.76 5.99 10.57
N ASP A 105 4.63 6.97 9.67
CA ASP A 105 4.81 8.37 10.01
C ASP A 105 3.49 8.89 10.56
N ALA A 106 3.37 8.97 11.87
CA ALA A 106 2.08 9.24 12.54
C ALA A 106 1.44 10.55 12.11
N GLY A 107 2.24 11.61 11.99
CA GLY A 107 1.71 12.93 11.58
C GLY A 107 1.11 12.90 10.18
N THR A 108 1.85 12.36 9.22
CA THR A 108 1.39 12.24 7.84
C THR A 108 0.18 11.32 7.73
N MET A 109 0.22 10.18 8.40
CA MET A 109 -0.85 9.20 8.28
C MET A 109 -2.14 9.62 8.98
N THR A 110 -2.06 10.43 10.03
CA THR A 110 -3.24 11.04 10.63
C THR A 110 -3.98 11.92 9.62
N GLN A 111 -3.24 12.76 8.90
CA GLN A 111 -3.81 13.62 7.85
C GLN A 111 -4.33 12.79 6.68
N PHE A 112 -3.58 11.76 6.27
CA PHE A 112 -3.96 10.87 5.18
C PHE A 112 -5.29 10.17 5.48
N ARG A 113 -5.43 9.62 6.69
CA ARG A 113 -6.67 8.95 7.10
C ARG A 113 -7.85 9.91 7.20
N ALA A 114 -7.63 11.13 7.66
CA ALA A 114 -8.68 12.15 7.71
C ALA A 114 -9.19 12.49 6.30
N LEU A 115 -8.28 12.60 5.32
CA LEU A 115 -8.65 12.80 3.92
C LEU A 115 -9.43 11.60 3.38
N ALA A 116 -9.02 10.39 3.72
CA ALA A 116 -9.70 9.17 3.29
C ALA A 116 -11.16 9.14 3.78
N GLU A 117 -11.40 9.51 5.02
CA GLU A 117 -12.75 9.57 5.58
C GLU A 117 -13.61 10.59 4.85
N LYS A 118 -13.07 11.76 4.54
CA LYS A 118 -13.79 12.83 3.82
C LYS A 118 -14.09 12.43 2.38
N SER A 119 -13.24 11.64 1.76
CA SER A 119 -13.33 11.28 0.34
C SER A 119 -14.11 9.99 0.11
N TYR A 120 -14.43 9.26 1.17
CA TYR A 120 -15.04 7.95 1.05
C TYR A 120 -16.47 8.04 0.49
N VAL A 121 -16.70 7.31 -0.60
CA VAL A 121 -18.01 7.19 -1.24
C VAL A 121 -18.38 5.70 -1.25
N PRO A 122 -19.35 5.28 -0.42
CA PRO A 122 -19.72 3.85 -0.31
C PRO A 122 -20.10 3.22 -1.63
N GLN A 123 -20.83 3.93 -2.48
CA GLN A 123 -21.25 3.42 -3.80
C GLN A 123 -20.06 3.16 -4.72
N ALA A 124 -19.05 4.03 -4.70
CA ALA A 124 -17.84 3.84 -5.50
C ALA A 124 -17.06 2.63 -5.02
N CYS A 125 -16.92 2.45 -3.71
CA CYS A 125 -16.26 1.29 -3.13
C CYS A 125 -16.99 0.00 -3.51
N LEU A 126 -18.31 -0.03 -3.39
CA LEU A 126 -19.13 -1.18 -3.78
C LEU A 126 -18.96 -1.48 -5.27
N TYR A 127 -18.94 -0.48 -6.11
CA TYR A 127 -18.71 -0.64 -7.55
C TYR A 127 -17.38 -1.34 -7.83
N HIS A 128 -16.31 -0.93 -7.15
CA HIS A 128 -14.99 -1.58 -7.30
C HIS A 128 -15.05 -3.06 -6.90
N TYR A 129 -15.71 -3.40 -5.81
CA TYR A 129 -15.86 -4.78 -5.38
C TYR A 129 -16.65 -5.60 -6.40
N LEU A 130 -17.72 -5.03 -6.94
CA LEU A 130 -18.53 -5.72 -7.96
C LEU A 130 -17.73 -5.97 -9.23
N GLN A 131 -16.91 -5.03 -9.66
CA GLN A 131 -16.04 -5.20 -10.83
C GLN A 131 -15.01 -6.29 -10.61
N MET A 132 -14.40 -6.36 -9.43
CA MET A 132 -13.47 -7.43 -9.07
C MET A 132 -14.16 -8.79 -9.07
N ALA A 133 -15.36 -8.88 -8.50
CA ALA A 133 -16.14 -10.11 -8.46
C ALA A 133 -16.48 -10.58 -9.88
N ARG A 134 -16.91 -9.69 -10.77
CA ARG A 134 -17.20 -10.02 -12.17
C ARG A 134 -15.95 -10.55 -12.87
N GLY A 135 -14.82 -9.92 -12.67
CA GLY A 135 -13.55 -10.37 -13.23
C GLY A 135 -13.20 -11.79 -12.79
N ASN A 136 -13.40 -12.09 -11.51
CA ASN A 136 -13.10 -13.40 -10.96
C ASN A 136 -14.05 -14.49 -11.46
N PHE A 137 -15.29 -14.16 -11.80
CA PHE A 137 -16.27 -15.13 -12.27
C PHE A 137 -16.27 -15.36 -13.78
N ARG A 138 -15.55 -14.55 -14.55
CA ARG A 138 -15.47 -14.68 -16.00
C ARG A 138 -14.42 -15.69 -16.46
N ASP A 139 -13.50 -16.01 -15.60
CA ASP A 139 -12.46 -16.99 -15.86
C ASP A 139 -12.93 -18.38 -15.49
#